data_93f49258f1619bd04da628cc08c75eee
#
_entry.id   93f49258f1619bd04da628cc08c75eee
#
_cell.length_a   1.000
_cell.length_b   1.000
_cell.length_c   1.000
_cell.angle_alpha   90.00
_cell.angle_beta   90.00
_cell.angle_gamma   90.00
#
_symmetry.space_group_name_H-M   'P 1'
#
loop_
_entity.id
_entity.type
_entity.pdbx_description
1 polymer ?
#
loop_
_entity_poly.entity_id
_entity_poly.type
_entity_poly.pdbx_seq_one_letter_code
_entity_poly.pdbx_strand_id
1 'polypeptide(L)'
;MSAFNLLHLVTKSQPVALRACGLPSGSCRDKKDCKVVFSQEELRKRLTPLQYHVTQEKGTESAFEGEYTHHKAQGIYKCVVCGTPLFKSETKFDSNSGWPSFYDVISPDAIAFNDDFSYGMHRIEISCSQCGAHLGHIFDDGPRPTGKRYCTNSASLSFKPADKNNPGEGSVNDSPAPTGKAEL
;
A
#
# COMPACT_ATOMS: atom_id res chain seq x y z
N MET A 1 -6.82 7.97 49.93
CA MET A 1 -5.95 8.56 49.24
C MET A 1 -5.17 7.77 48.32
N SER A 2 -4.58 6.80 48.68
CA SER A 2 -3.82 6.02 47.82
C SER A 2 -4.56 5.50 46.65
N ALA A 3 -5.75 5.35 46.77
CA ALA A 3 -6.51 4.80 45.68
C ALA A 3 -6.35 5.57 44.38
N PHE A 4 -6.21 6.78 44.45
CA PHE A 4 -6.06 7.53 43.29
C PHE A 4 -4.95 7.09 42.45
N ASN A 5 -3.90 6.87 43.00
CA ASN A 5 -2.78 6.53 42.25
C ASN A 5 -2.97 5.35 41.40
N LEU A 6 -3.56 4.43 41.90
CA LEU A 6 -3.76 3.25 41.14
C LEU A 6 -4.45 3.49 39.88
N LEU A 7 -5.46 4.21 39.96
CA LEU A 7 -6.21 4.41 38.79
C LEU A 7 -5.38 5.03 37.79
N HIS A 8 -4.61 5.89 38.17
CA HIS A 8 -3.81 6.53 37.32
C HIS A 8 -3.00 5.62 36.52
N LEU A 9 -2.36 4.74 37.10
CA LEU A 9 -1.56 3.86 36.39
C LEU A 9 -2.22 3.07 35.38
N VAL A 10 -3.23 2.53 35.71
CA VAL A 10 -3.97 1.73 34.83
C VAL A 10 -4.29 2.42 33.58
N THR A 11 -4.79 3.55 33.68
CA THR A 11 -5.21 4.21 32.52
C THR A 11 -4.12 4.43 31.56
N LYS A 12 -3.01 4.65 31.92
CA LYS A 12 -2.00 4.87 31.05
C LYS A 12 -1.63 3.76 30.23
N SER A 13 -1.46 2.73 30.77
CA SER A 13 -0.95 1.66 30.06
C SER A 13 -1.74 1.13 28.97
N GLN A 14 -2.79 0.66 29.21
CA GLN A 14 -3.50 0.09 28.24
C GLN A 14 -3.93 0.80 27.11
N PRO A 15 -4.47 1.80 27.27
CA PRO A 15 -5.09 2.46 26.20
C PRO A 15 -4.14 2.65 25.08
N VAL A 16 -3.04 2.97 25.37
CA VAL A 16 -2.11 3.21 24.38
C VAL A 16 -1.96 2.18 23.35
N ALA A 17 -1.61 1.11 23.71
CA ALA A 17 -1.40 0.08 22.79
C ALA A 17 -2.50 -0.20 21.89
N LEU A 18 -3.57 -0.44 22.38
CA LEU A 18 -4.64 -0.74 21.56
C LEU A 18 -5.03 0.22 20.55
N ARG A 19 -5.00 1.40 20.85
CA ARG A 19 -5.44 2.28 19.97
C ARG A 19 -4.73 2.26 18.74
N ALA A 20 -3.51 2.03 18.77
CA ALA A 20 -2.73 2.06 17.60
C ALA A 20 -3.33 1.35 16.45
N CYS A 21 -3.69 0.22 16.63
CA CYS A 21 -4.17 -0.52 15.53
C CYS A 21 -5.51 -0.11 15.06
N GLY A 22 -6.32 0.15 15.89
CA GLY A 22 -7.65 0.38 15.52
C GLY A 22 -8.08 1.66 15.01
N LEU A 23 -7.33 2.64 15.11
CA LEU A 23 -7.77 3.79 14.67
C LEU A 23 -7.98 4.14 13.36
N PRO A 24 -7.11 4.40 12.69
CA PRO A 24 -7.24 5.02 11.44
C PRO A 24 -7.95 4.26 10.42
N SER A 25 -7.53 3.18 10.08
CA SER A 25 -8.06 2.52 8.98
C SER A 25 -9.18 1.65 9.32
N GLY A 26 -10.23 1.76 8.70
CA GLY A 26 -11.35 0.93 8.92
C GLY A 26 -11.03 -0.52 8.73
N SER A 27 -10.31 -0.81 7.74
CA SER A 27 -9.98 -2.14 7.44
C SER A 27 -9.28 -2.82 8.56
N CYS A 28 -8.30 -2.20 9.10
CA CYS A 28 -7.54 -2.81 10.14
C CYS A 28 -8.39 -2.94 11.38
N ARG A 29 -9.17 -1.95 11.68
CA ARG A 29 -10.00 -2.00 12.79
C ARG A 29 -11.00 -3.11 12.73
N ASP A 30 -11.65 -3.26 11.66
CA ASP A 30 -12.63 -4.25 11.50
C ASP A 30 -12.07 -5.64 11.55
N LYS A 31 -10.96 -5.87 10.98
CA LYS A 31 -10.42 -7.15 10.94
C LYS A 31 -9.68 -7.54 12.14
N LYS A 32 -9.24 -6.63 12.87
CA LYS A 32 -8.51 -6.95 14.01
C LYS A 32 -7.30 -7.76 13.73
N ASP A 33 -6.88 -7.83 12.55
CA ASP A 33 -5.79 -8.61 12.20
C ASP A 33 -4.68 -7.83 11.64
N CYS A 34 -4.49 -6.60 11.98
CA CYS A 34 -3.41 -5.83 11.47
C CYS A 34 -2.11 -6.45 11.90
N LYS A 35 -1.32 -6.90 10.97
CA LYS A 35 -0.07 -7.52 11.27
C LYS A 35 1.02 -6.52 11.47
N VAL A 36 0.88 -5.34 10.90
CA VAL A 36 1.89 -4.32 11.00
C VAL A 36 1.20 -3.08 11.54
N VAL A 37 1.64 -2.59 12.69
CA VAL A 37 1.02 -1.47 13.33
C VAL A 37 2.01 -0.35 13.60
N PHE A 38 1.66 0.86 13.26
CA PHE A 38 2.52 2.01 13.49
C PHE A 38 1.73 3.04 14.30
N SER A 39 2.40 3.81 15.13
CA SER A 39 1.71 4.83 15.91
C SER A 39 1.39 5.99 14.97
N GLN A 40 0.38 6.75 15.29
CA GLN A 40 -0.01 7.88 14.48
C GLN A 40 1.09 8.92 14.44
N GLU A 41 1.80 9.10 15.50
CA GLU A 41 2.89 10.00 15.54
C GLU A 41 3.96 9.61 14.57
N GLU A 42 4.32 8.37 14.55
CA GLU A 42 5.32 7.88 13.65
C GLU A 42 4.90 8.08 12.22
N LEU A 43 3.67 7.81 11.90
CA LEU A 43 3.18 7.96 10.55
C LEU A 43 3.18 9.43 10.13
N ARG A 44 2.85 10.33 11.03
CA ARG A 44 2.87 11.74 10.68
C ARG A 44 4.28 12.21 10.38
N LYS A 45 5.27 11.57 10.96
CA LYS A 45 6.62 11.98 10.69
C LYS A 45 7.15 11.38 9.42
N ARG A 46 6.76 10.18 9.09
CA ARG A 46 7.27 9.50 7.92
C ARG A 46 6.55 9.83 6.62
N LEU A 47 5.28 10.11 6.71
CA LEU A 47 4.48 10.31 5.50
C LEU A 47 4.29 11.78 5.23
N THR A 48 4.13 12.13 3.97
CA THR A 48 3.80 13.50 3.63
C THR A 48 2.36 13.74 4.05
N PRO A 49 1.91 14.98 4.16
CA PRO A 49 0.53 15.25 4.54
C PRO A 49 -0.46 14.58 3.61
N LEU A 50 -0.19 14.54 2.32
CA LEU A 50 -1.09 13.90 1.38
C LEU A 50 -1.09 12.40 1.59
N GLN A 51 0.07 11.79 1.78
CA GLN A 51 0.14 10.37 2.01
C GLN A 51 -0.62 10.01 3.29
N TYR A 52 -0.49 10.81 4.33
CA TYR A 52 -1.19 10.54 5.58
C TYR A 52 -2.70 10.69 5.35
N HIS A 53 -3.11 11.74 4.70
CA HIS A 53 -4.53 11.97 4.45
C HIS A 53 -5.15 10.81 3.65
N VAL A 54 -4.49 10.37 2.64
CA VAL A 54 -5.02 9.30 1.80
C VAL A 54 -5.02 7.96 2.53
N THR A 55 -3.91 7.59 3.15
CA THR A 55 -3.80 6.25 3.72
C THR A 55 -4.48 6.10 5.08
N GLN A 56 -4.51 7.17 5.88
CA GLN A 56 -5.04 7.08 7.22
C GLN A 56 -6.42 7.68 7.36
N GLU A 57 -6.76 8.64 6.54
CA GLU A 57 -8.06 9.30 6.63
C GLU A 57 -8.97 9.00 5.44
N LYS A 58 -8.57 8.03 4.64
CA LYS A 58 -9.34 7.62 3.47
C LYS A 58 -9.56 8.74 2.47
N GLY A 59 -8.57 9.59 2.31
CA GLY A 59 -8.67 10.68 1.36
C GLY A 59 -8.43 10.19 -0.07
N THR A 60 -8.57 11.09 -1.01
CA THR A 60 -8.32 10.80 -2.42
C THR A 60 -7.47 11.92 -2.99
N GLU A 61 -6.43 11.56 -3.70
CA GLU A 61 -5.59 12.57 -4.33
C GLU A 61 -6.28 13.12 -5.57
N SER A 62 -5.84 14.24 -6.09
CA SER A 62 -6.44 14.83 -7.28
C SER A 62 -6.16 13.99 -8.51
N ALA A 63 -7.12 13.91 -9.38
CA ALA A 63 -6.98 13.10 -10.59
C ALA A 63 -5.87 13.66 -11.48
N PHE A 64 -5.13 12.79 -12.08
CA PHE A 64 -4.04 13.11 -13.01
C PHE A 64 -2.84 13.83 -12.38
N GLU A 65 -2.82 13.98 -11.08
CA GLU A 65 -1.69 14.60 -10.44
C GLU A 65 -0.77 13.67 -9.69
N GLY A 66 -1.11 12.44 -9.59
CA GLY A 66 -0.29 11.49 -8.84
C GLY A 66 0.96 11.11 -9.58
N GLU A 67 2.00 10.89 -8.84
CA GLU A 67 3.28 10.52 -9.39
C GLU A 67 3.24 9.27 -10.23
N TYR A 68 2.41 8.34 -9.93
CA TYR A 68 2.38 7.07 -10.64
C TYR A 68 1.24 6.92 -11.64
N THR A 69 0.45 7.96 -11.84
CA THR A 69 -0.69 7.86 -12.77
C THR A 69 -0.24 7.38 -14.15
N HIS A 70 0.79 8.01 -14.69
CA HIS A 70 1.29 7.63 -16.01
C HIS A 70 2.65 6.95 -15.95
N HIS A 71 3.01 6.42 -14.80
CA HIS A 71 4.32 5.84 -14.58
C HIS A 71 4.40 4.48 -15.28
N LYS A 72 5.44 4.26 -16.04
CA LYS A 72 5.58 3.04 -16.80
C LYS A 72 6.85 2.22 -16.56
N ALA A 73 7.57 2.56 -15.51
CA ALA A 73 8.80 1.82 -15.23
C ALA A 73 8.48 0.41 -14.75
N GLN A 74 9.37 -0.51 -14.96
CA GLN A 74 9.20 -1.88 -14.54
C GLN A 74 9.57 -2.02 -13.09
N GLY A 75 8.76 -2.70 -12.34
CA GLY A 75 9.03 -2.91 -10.92
C GLY A 75 7.79 -3.29 -10.15
N ILE A 76 7.83 -3.05 -8.85
CA ILE A 76 6.77 -3.45 -7.93
C ILE A 76 6.23 -2.22 -7.20
N TYR A 77 4.90 -2.10 -7.14
CA TYR A 77 4.27 -1.04 -6.38
C TYR A 77 3.92 -1.60 -5.00
N LYS A 78 4.33 -0.90 -3.96
CA LYS A 78 4.19 -1.37 -2.60
C LYS A 78 3.38 -0.37 -1.76
N CYS A 79 2.89 -0.83 -0.63
CA CYS A 79 2.18 0.05 0.28
C CYS A 79 3.16 1.07 0.84
N VAL A 80 2.84 2.35 0.75
CA VAL A 80 3.74 3.39 1.21
C VAL A 80 3.91 3.34 2.72
N VAL A 81 2.95 2.80 3.43
CA VAL A 81 2.99 2.75 4.88
C VAL A 81 3.84 1.61 5.40
N CYS A 82 3.61 0.41 4.94
CA CYS A 82 4.30 -0.76 5.48
C CYS A 82 5.23 -1.50 4.51
N GLY A 83 5.24 -1.11 3.27
CA GLY A 83 6.13 -1.75 2.29
C GLY A 83 5.65 -3.06 1.72
N THR A 84 4.44 -3.48 2.01
CA THR A 84 3.92 -4.73 1.47
C THR A 84 3.79 -4.63 -0.04
N PRO A 85 4.29 -5.60 -0.81
CA PRO A 85 4.13 -5.56 -2.27
C PRO A 85 2.66 -5.73 -2.62
N LEU A 86 2.17 -4.90 -3.51
CA LEU A 86 0.77 -4.92 -3.86
C LEU A 86 0.51 -5.22 -5.33
N PHE A 87 1.21 -4.57 -6.23
CA PHE A 87 0.98 -4.74 -7.66
C PHE A 87 2.27 -4.79 -8.45
N LYS A 88 2.25 -5.49 -9.57
CA LYS A 88 3.40 -5.54 -10.45
C LYS A 88 3.16 -4.59 -11.60
N SER A 89 4.21 -3.99 -12.09
CA SER A 89 4.10 -3.04 -13.21
C SER A 89 3.46 -3.67 -14.42
N GLU A 90 3.59 -4.97 -14.59
CA GLU A 90 3.01 -5.66 -15.73
C GLU A 90 1.49 -5.63 -15.74
N THR A 91 0.89 -5.43 -14.58
CA THR A 91 -0.57 -5.39 -14.50
C THR A 91 -1.10 -3.97 -14.55
N LYS A 92 -0.22 -2.98 -14.64
CA LYS A 92 -0.65 -1.60 -14.69
C LYS A 92 -1.13 -1.26 -16.08
N PHE A 93 -2.21 -0.55 -16.18
CA PHE A 93 -2.72 -0.13 -17.49
C PHE A 93 -3.26 1.29 -17.41
N ASP A 94 -3.44 1.90 -18.59
CA ASP A 94 -3.87 3.26 -18.66
C ASP A 94 -5.38 3.30 -18.70
N SER A 95 -6.03 3.60 -17.62
CA SER A 95 -7.49 3.58 -17.57
C SER A 95 -8.10 4.92 -17.87
N ASN A 96 -7.29 5.95 -17.99
CA ASN A 96 -7.75 7.27 -18.27
C ASN A 96 -8.64 7.80 -17.14
N SER A 97 -8.55 7.18 -15.98
CA SER A 97 -9.35 7.60 -14.85
C SER A 97 -8.72 8.73 -14.06
N GLY A 98 -7.44 8.95 -14.24
CA GLY A 98 -6.71 9.95 -13.48
C GLY A 98 -5.96 9.38 -12.30
N TRP A 99 -6.05 8.07 -12.06
CA TRP A 99 -5.33 7.42 -10.98
C TRP A 99 -4.66 6.15 -11.50
N PRO A 100 -3.60 5.69 -10.85
CA PRO A 100 -2.95 4.44 -11.27
C PRO A 100 -3.93 3.29 -11.22
N SER A 101 -3.96 2.48 -12.24
CA SER A 101 -4.90 1.37 -12.32
C SER A 101 -4.17 0.08 -12.65
N PHE A 102 -4.61 -1.01 -12.03
CA PHE A 102 -4.00 -2.31 -12.23
C PHE A 102 -5.09 -3.35 -12.42
N TYR A 103 -4.84 -4.36 -13.22
CA TYR A 103 -5.90 -5.35 -13.44
C TYR A 103 -5.73 -6.57 -12.52
N ASP A 104 -4.65 -6.66 -11.78
CA ASP A 104 -4.46 -7.78 -10.87
C ASP A 104 -3.54 -7.41 -9.72
N VAL A 105 -3.58 -8.17 -8.65
CA VAL A 105 -2.76 -7.96 -7.47
C VAL A 105 -1.62 -8.96 -7.48
N ILE A 106 -0.58 -8.69 -6.70
CA ILE A 106 0.56 -9.56 -6.67
C ILE A 106 0.21 -10.82 -5.89
N SER A 107 -0.70 -10.72 -4.94
CA SER A 107 -1.15 -11.85 -4.16
C SER A 107 -2.54 -11.53 -3.64
N PRO A 108 -3.45 -12.49 -3.67
CA PRO A 108 -4.81 -12.23 -3.18
C PRO A 108 -4.81 -11.79 -1.73
N ASP A 109 -3.80 -12.19 -0.96
CA ASP A 109 -3.75 -11.84 0.43
C ASP A 109 -3.23 -10.44 0.69
N ALA A 110 -2.79 -9.73 -0.30
CA ALA A 110 -2.20 -8.41 -0.10
C ALA A 110 -3.24 -7.32 0.09
N ILE A 111 -4.44 -7.54 -0.42
CA ILE A 111 -5.49 -6.53 -0.43
C ILE A 111 -6.70 -6.97 0.39
N ALA A 112 -7.27 -6.06 1.12
CA ALA A 112 -8.51 -6.30 1.84
C ALA A 112 -9.60 -5.47 1.20
N PHE A 113 -10.83 -5.96 1.21
CA PHE A 113 -11.96 -5.31 0.59
C PHE A 113 -12.99 -4.90 1.62
N ASN A 114 -13.54 -3.71 1.49
CA ASN A 114 -14.57 -3.24 2.41
C ASN A 114 -15.64 -2.47 1.63
N ASP A 115 -16.88 -2.56 2.05
CA ASP A 115 -17.94 -1.82 1.40
C ASP A 115 -17.77 -0.34 1.72
N ASP A 116 -18.01 0.50 0.76
CA ASP A 116 -17.89 1.93 0.92
C ASP A 116 -19.15 2.58 0.36
N PHE A 117 -19.95 3.18 1.22
CA PHE A 117 -21.19 3.81 0.81
C PHE A 117 -21.10 5.33 0.78
N SER A 118 -19.91 5.87 0.79
CA SER A 118 -19.75 7.32 0.80
C SER A 118 -20.23 7.93 -0.52
N TYR A 119 -20.51 9.17 -0.52
CA TYR A 119 -20.99 9.93 -1.66
C TYR A 119 -22.26 9.36 -2.29
N GLY A 120 -23.04 8.68 -1.50
CA GLY A 120 -24.30 8.13 -2.00
C GLY A 120 -24.11 7.00 -3.01
N MET A 121 -22.94 6.41 -3.08
CA MET A 121 -22.65 5.33 -3.99
C MET A 121 -22.22 4.11 -3.23
N HIS A 122 -22.35 2.96 -3.85
CA HIS A 122 -21.82 1.76 -3.23
C HIS A 122 -20.58 1.35 -4.05
N ARG A 123 -19.44 1.40 -3.44
CA ARG A 123 -18.21 0.99 -4.09
C ARG A 123 -17.51 0.03 -3.15
N ILE A 124 -16.49 -0.63 -3.63
CA ILE A 124 -15.71 -1.54 -2.80
C ILE A 124 -14.34 -0.90 -2.61
N GLU A 125 -14.05 -0.58 -1.38
CA GLU A 125 -12.76 0.01 -1.04
C GLU A 125 -11.69 -1.06 -1.00
N ILE A 126 -10.48 -0.74 -1.42
CA ILE A 126 -9.35 -1.65 -1.25
C ILE A 126 -8.37 -1.01 -0.28
N SER A 127 -7.81 -1.83 0.59
CA SER A 127 -6.82 -1.36 1.55
C SER A 127 -5.73 -2.40 1.69
N CYS A 128 -4.62 -2.03 2.26
CA CYS A 128 -3.51 -2.95 2.47
C CYS A 128 -3.90 -3.92 3.55
N SER A 129 -3.83 -5.21 3.29
CA SER A 129 -4.25 -6.20 4.26
C SER A 129 -3.35 -6.26 5.48
N GLN A 130 -2.12 -5.79 5.37
CA GLN A 130 -1.17 -5.89 6.47
C GLN A 130 -1.26 -4.72 7.45
N CYS A 131 -1.46 -3.53 6.99
CA CYS A 131 -1.50 -2.37 7.87
C CYS A 131 -2.81 -1.59 7.81
N GLY A 132 -3.69 -1.93 6.89
CA GLY A 132 -4.98 -1.26 6.79
C GLY A 132 -4.98 0.07 6.05
N ALA A 133 -3.88 0.45 5.44
CA ALA A 133 -3.82 1.73 4.74
C ALA A 133 -4.81 1.75 3.59
N HIS A 134 -5.54 2.84 3.43
CA HIS A 134 -6.49 2.98 2.34
C HIS A 134 -5.74 3.11 1.03
N LEU A 135 -6.13 2.37 0.02
CA LEU A 135 -5.47 2.40 -1.28
C LEU A 135 -6.35 3.04 -2.35
N GLY A 136 -7.59 2.67 -2.39
CA GLY A 136 -8.52 3.16 -3.40
C GLY A 136 -9.75 2.27 -3.49
N HIS A 137 -10.16 1.95 -4.70
CA HIS A 137 -11.38 1.14 -4.91
C HIS A 137 -11.18 0.16 -6.07
N ILE A 138 -11.98 -0.89 -6.10
CA ILE A 138 -11.92 -1.86 -7.18
C ILE A 138 -13.20 -1.79 -7.99
N PHE A 139 -13.09 -1.93 -9.29
CA PHE A 139 -14.24 -1.90 -10.19
C PHE A 139 -14.17 -3.09 -11.15
N ASP A 140 -15.25 -3.38 -11.83
CA ASP A 140 -15.32 -4.51 -12.76
C ASP A 140 -15.13 -4.13 -14.20
N ASP A 141 -14.67 -2.94 -14.48
CA ASP A 141 -14.52 -2.47 -15.84
C ASP A 141 -13.08 -2.47 -16.31
N GLY A 142 -12.32 -3.45 -15.92
CA GLY A 142 -10.91 -3.56 -16.31
C GLY A 142 -10.70 -4.46 -17.50
N PRO A 143 -9.47 -4.59 -17.94
CA PRO A 143 -9.14 -5.38 -19.11
C PRO A 143 -8.98 -6.85 -18.76
N ARG A 144 -8.87 -7.68 -19.78
CA ARG A 144 -8.56 -9.06 -19.58
C ARG A 144 -7.19 -9.11 -19.00
N PRO A 145 -6.83 -10.14 -18.29
CA PRO A 145 -7.61 -11.36 -18.12
C PRO A 145 -8.61 -11.32 -16.97
N THR A 146 -8.49 -10.37 -16.06
CA THR A 146 -9.34 -10.41 -14.89
C THR A 146 -10.64 -9.63 -15.01
N GLY A 147 -10.67 -8.64 -15.86
CA GLY A 147 -11.83 -7.76 -15.94
C GLY A 147 -11.89 -6.79 -14.78
N LYS A 148 -10.89 -6.76 -13.92
CA LYS A 148 -10.90 -5.89 -12.75
C LYS A 148 -10.07 -4.66 -12.96
N ARG A 149 -10.43 -3.60 -12.27
CA ARG A 149 -9.64 -2.38 -12.27
C ARG A 149 -9.45 -1.97 -10.82
N TYR A 150 -8.24 -2.12 -10.33
CA TYR A 150 -7.87 -1.69 -9.00
C TYR A 150 -7.37 -0.25 -9.16
N CYS A 151 -8.20 0.70 -8.75
CA CYS A 151 -7.90 2.11 -8.92
C CYS A 151 -7.30 2.62 -7.62
N THR A 152 -6.03 2.96 -7.63
CA THR A 152 -5.33 3.30 -6.39
C THR A 152 -4.84 4.72 -6.42
N ASN A 153 -4.57 5.28 -5.26
CA ASN A 153 -3.97 6.60 -5.17
C ASN A 153 -2.45 6.45 -5.24
N SER A 154 -1.79 7.32 -6.00
CA SER A 154 -0.33 7.29 -6.05
C SER A 154 0.21 7.54 -4.65
N ALA A 155 -0.47 8.37 -3.86
CA ALA A 155 -0.02 8.68 -2.52
C ALA A 155 -0.02 7.48 -1.58
N SER A 156 -0.71 6.39 -1.95
CA SER A 156 -0.74 5.18 -1.14
C SER A 156 0.37 4.23 -1.53
N LEU A 157 1.08 4.52 -2.58
CA LEU A 157 2.05 3.59 -3.15
C LEU A 157 3.49 4.08 -3.06
N SER A 158 4.41 3.14 -3.04
CA SER A 158 5.81 3.45 -3.23
C SER A 158 6.24 2.49 -4.34
N PHE A 159 7.30 2.77 -5.03
CA PHE A 159 7.72 1.96 -6.17
C PHE A 159 9.12 1.45 -5.99
N LYS A 160 9.32 0.17 -6.26
CA LYS A 160 10.63 -0.41 -6.23
C LYS A 160 10.97 -0.83 -7.65
N PRO A 161 11.93 -0.20 -8.30
CA PRO A 161 12.28 -0.53 -9.69
C PRO A 161 12.82 -1.94 -9.81
N ALA A 162 12.59 -2.56 -10.92
CA ALA A 162 13.14 -3.87 -11.19
C ALA A 162 14.63 -3.65 -11.40
N ASP A 163 15.42 -4.53 -10.82
CA ASP A 163 16.82 -4.35 -10.92
C ASP A 163 17.35 -5.02 -12.12
N LYS A 164 17.68 -4.34 -13.14
CA LYS A 164 18.13 -4.94 -14.28
C LYS A 164 19.40 -5.54 -14.07
N ASN A 165 20.20 -5.05 -13.24
CA ASN A 165 21.42 -5.58 -13.08
C ASN A 165 21.42 -6.63 -12.15
N ASN A 166 20.69 -6.61 -11.29
CA ASN A 166 20.67 -7.46 -10.29
C ASN A 166 20.01 -8.55 -10.44
N PRO A 167 19.43 -8.66 -10.86
CA PRO A 167 18.68 -9.58 -11.03
C PRO A 167 18.85 -10.47 -10.08
N GLY A 168 19.01 -10.11 -9.40
CA GLY A 168 19.02 -10.81 -8.45
C GLY A 168 19.18 -12.05 -8.76
N GLU A 169 18.94 -12.25 -9.14
CA GLU A 169 19.00 -13.30 -9.41
C GLU A 169 19.84 -13.55 -10.27
N GLY A 170 20.17 -13.23 -10.43
CA GLY A 170 20.86 -13.56 -11.09
C GLY A 170 21.77 -13.55 -11.42
N SER A 171 21.98 -13.54 -11.23
CA SER A 171 22.62 -13.63 -11.48
C SER A 171 23.49 -13.89 -11.79
N VAL A 172 23.69 -13.97 -11.63
CA VAL A 172 24.34 -14.28 -11.82
C VAL A 172 25.15 -14.33 -12.57
N ASN A 173 25.33 -14.32 -12.76
CA ASN A 173 25.98 -14.50 -13.32
C ASN A 173 26.79 -14.32 -13.93
N ASP A 174 26.94 -14.19 -13.96
CA ASP A 174 27.54 -14.12 -14.41
C ASP A 174 28.43 -13.98 -14.87
N SER A 175 28.76 -13.89 -14.72
CA SER A 175 29.50 -13.75 -14.96
C SER A 175 30.44 -13.85 -15.58
N PRO A 176 30.99 -14.12 -15.87
CA PRO A 176 31.74 -14.24 -16.18
C PRO A 176 32.60 -14.14 -16.99
N ALA A 177 32.77 -13.93 -16.99
CA ALA A 177 33.45 -13.82 -17.48
C ALA A 177 34.36 -13.89 -18.11
N PRO A 178 34.88 -14.03 -18.35
CA PRO A 178 35.61 -14.14 -18.70
C PRO A 178 36.52 -14.15 -19.35
N THR A 179 36.76 -14.03 -19.33
CA THR A 179 37.46 -14.00 -19.65
C THR A 179 38.39 -14.19 -20.33
N GLY A 180 38.60 -14.30 -20.42
CA GLY A 180 39.46 -14.52 -20.80
C GLY A 180 40.17 -14.40 -21.65
N LYS A 181 40.76 -14.37 -21.94
CA LYS A 181 41.43 -14.36 -22.52
C LYS A 181 42.29 -14.50 -23.00
N ALA A 182 42.59 -14.47 -23.02
CA ALA A 182 43.31 -14.57 -23.31
C ALA A 182 44.23 -14.63 -24.01
N GLU A 183 44.71 -14.66 -24.23
CA GLU A 183 45.51 -14.76 -24.60
C GLU A 183 46.33 -14.88 -25.32
N LEU A 184 46.71 -14.96 -25.57
CA LEU A 184 47.58 -15.04 -26.06
C LEU A 184 48.01 -14.91 -26.67
#